data_d9713a303d9edd48214a34db1bbe4e3e
#
_entry.id   d9713a303d9edd48214a34db1bbe4e3e
#
_cell.length_a   1.000
_cell.length_b   1.000
_cell.length_c   1.000
_cell.angle_alpha   90.00
_cell.angle_beta   90.00
_cell.angle_gamma   90.00
#
_symmetry.space_group_name_H-M   'P 1'
#
loop_
_entity.id
_entity.type
_entity.pdbx_description
1 polymer ?
#
loop_
_entity_poly.entity_id
_entity_poly.type
_entity_poly.pdbx_seq_one_letter_code
_entity_poly.pdbx_strand_id
1 'polypeptide(L)'
;MKTFDQLQEGVYDPNIFKAFFLAGGPGSGKSFVVRKTTGGLGLKVVNSDNAFEKLLKDADFDLDFRDMSPEKSLERDVIRKRAKEVTSKMQKNFVTGRLGMIIDGTGAEYGKIETQKKLLQQLGYDTYMIFVNTSLDTAIERNNQRDRKLPLDIVKTYWNNVQSNIGKFQNLFGSKNFIVVDNNNAKENVFNRVFKSIRKLATKKVNNYIAKQWIDNQLRLKKLSKG
;
A
#
# COMPACT_ATOMS: atom_id res chain seq x y z
N MET A 1 -18.00 -10.52 -22.93
CA MET A 1 -17.65 -9.10 -22.83
C MET A 1 -18.45 -8.53 -21.66
N LYS A 2 -17.82 -7.81 -20.72
CA LYS A 2 -18.58 -7.17 -19.62
C LYS A 2 -19.35 -5.99 -20.20
N THR A 3 -20.62 -5.82 -19.82
CA THR A 3 -21.40 -4.63 -20.15
C THR A 3 -20.87 -3.40 -19.45
N PHE A 4 -21.19 -2.19 -19.92
CA PHE A 4 -20.77 -0.93 -19.30
C PHE A 4 -21.13 -0.86 -17.81
N ASP A 5 -22.31 -1.37 -17.42
CA ASP A 5 -22.77 -1.45 -16.03
C ASP A 5 -21.94 -2.43 -15.17
N GLN A 6 -21.34 -3.45 -15.80
CA GLN A 6 -20.43 -4.40 -15.15
C GLN A 6 -19.01 -3.88 -15.03
N LEU A 7 -18.66 -2.80 -15.73
CA LEU A 7 -17.39 -2.11 -15.67
C LEU A 7 -17.39 -1.00 -14.58
N GLN A 8 -18.57 -0.61 -14.08
CA GLN A 8 -18.66 0.36 -13.00
C GLN A 8 -18.08 -0.23 -11.72
N GLU A 9 -16.96 0.32 -11.27
CA GLU A 9 -16.43 0.13 -9.94
C GLU A 9 -17.49 0.60 -8.92
N GLY A 10 -17.80 -0.20 -7.95
CA GLY A 10 -18.84 0.15 -6.97
C GLY A 10 -19.32 -1.08 -6.18
N VAL A 11 -20.60 -1.14 -5.88
CA VAL A 11 -21.20 -2.17 -5.01
C VAL A 11 -20.93 -3.62 -5.47
N TYR A 12 -20.60 -3.84 -6.72
CA TYR A 12 -20.27 -5.16 -7.29
C TYR A 12 -18.76 -5.43 -7.35
N ASP A 13 -17.90 -4.47 -6.92
CA ASP A 13 -16.47 -4.71 -6.86
C ASP A 13 -16.18 -5.78 -5.78
N PRO A 14 -15.51 -6.90 -6.13
CA PRO A 14 -15.20 -7.95 -5.17
C PRO A 14 -14.28 -7.48 -4.04
N ASN A 15 -13.56 -6.38 -4.24
CA ASN A 15 -12.63 -5.81 -3.27
C ASN A 15 -13.19 -4.57 -2.55
N ILE A 16 -14.48 -4.28 -2.70
CA ILE A 16 -15.10 -3.12 -2.08
C ILE A 16 -14.83 -3.07 -0.57
N PHE A 17 -14.49 -1.91 -0.04
CA PHE A 17 -14.15 -1.69 1.37
C PHE A 17 -12.98 -2.55 1.89
N LYS A 18 -11.98 -2.85 1.07
CA LYS A 18 -10.76 -3.55 1.49
C LYS A 18 -9.56 -2.61 1.44
N ALA A 19 -8.82 -2.54 2.54
CA ALA A 19 -7.58 -1.75 2.62
C ALA A 19 -6.43 -2.62 3.13
N PHE A 20 -5.42 -2.80 2.28
CA PHE A 20 -4.20 -3.51 2.63
C PHE A 20 -3.09 -2.49 2.87
N PHE A 21 -2.58 -2.42 4.09
CA PHE A 21 -1.39 -1.65 4.41
C PHE A 21 -0.16 -2.48 4.06
N LEU A 22 0.80 -1.87 3.40
CA LEU A 22 2.06 -2.48 3.07
C LEU A 22 3.17 -1.84 3.90
N ALA A 23 3.96 -2.64 4.58
CA ALA A 23 5.11 -2.19 5.34
C ALA A 23 6.37 -2.97 4.97
N GLY A 24 7.53 -2.34 5.11
CA GLY A 24 8.84 -2.88 4.82
C GLY A 24 9.84 -1.75 4.54
N GLY A 25 11.06 -1.86 4.97
CA GLY A 25 12.10 -0.85 4.82
C GLY A 25 12.52 -0.59 3.37
N PRO A 26 13.36 0.42 3.14
CA PRO A 26 14.06 0.57 1.86
C PRO A 26 14.80 -0.72 1.50
N GLY A 27 14.80 -1.12 0.22
CA GLY A 27 15.44 -2.37 -0.21
C GLY A 27 14.68 -3.65 0.12
N SER A 28 13.58 -3.62 0.88
CA SER A 28 12.82 -4.84 1.21
C SER A 28 12.09 -5.48 0.02
N GLY A 29 11.98 -4.79 -1.11
CA GLY A 29 11.33 -5.29 -2.32
C GLY A 29 9.80 -5.25 -2.29
N LYS A 30 9.19 -4.33 -1.51
CA LYS A 30 7.73 -4.15 -1.43
C LYS A 30 7.04 -4.09 -2.79
N SER A 31 7.52 -3.24 -3.70
CA SER A 31 6.91 -3.06 -5.03
C SER A 31 6.93 -4.35 -5.85
N PHE A 32 7.98 -5.17 -5.72
CA PHE A 32 8.06 -6.48 -6.35
C PHE A 32 7.03 -7.44 -5.74
N VAL A 33 6.96 -7.52 -4.40
CA VAL A 33 5.99 -8.36 -3.68
C VAL A 33 4.56 -7.97 -4.07
N VAL A 34 4.21 -6.68 -4.06
CA VAL A 34 2.88 -6.20 -4.47
C VAL A 34 2.55 -6.65 -5.88
N ARG A 35 3.43 -6.41 -6.84
CA ARG A 35 3.20 -6.81 -8.25
C ARG A 35 2.97 -8.31 -8.39
N LYS A 36 3.74 -9.14 -7.67
CA LYS A 36 3.64 -10.61 -7.70
C LYS A 36 2.41 -11.15 -6.94
N THR A 37 1.97 -10.47 -5.90
CA THR A 37 0.97 -11.03 -4.98
C THR A 37 -0.40 -10.35 -5.03
N THR A 38 -0.55 -9.28 -5.79
CA THR A 38 -1.82 -8.57 -5.94
C THR A 38 -2.24 -8.34 -7.39
N GLY A 39 -1.41 -8.76 -8.33
CA GLY A 39 -1.72 -8.67 -9.76
C GLY A 39 -3.06 -9.33 -10.10
N GLY A 40 -3.89 -8.64 -10.88
CA GLY A 40 -5.22 -9.13 -11.29
C GLY A 40 -6.31 -9.08 -10.23
N LEU A 41 -6.03 -8.62 -9.00
CA LEU A 41 -7.05 -8.48 -7.96
C LEU A 41 -7.89 -7.18 -8.06
N GLY A 42 -7.51 -6.24 -8.91
CA GLY A 42 -8.23 -4.96 -9.06
C GLY A 42 -7.99 -3.95 -7.92
N LEU A 43 -7.10 -4.24 -6.97
CA LEU A 43 -6.76 -3.33 -5.89
C LEU A 43 -6.03 -2.09 -6.41
N LYS A 44 -6.42 -0.90 -5.96
CA LYS A 44 -5.82 0.38 -6.33
C LYS A 44 -4.58 0.66 -5.46
N VAL A 45 -3.46 0.95 -6.08
CA VAL A 45 -2.20 1.20 -5.35
C VAL A 45 -2.09 2.68 -4.99
N VAL A 46 -2.01 2.98 -3.70
CA VAL A 46 -1.72 4.30 -3.13
C VAL A 46 -0.25 4.32 -2.73
N ASN A 47 0.60 4.89 -3.58
CA ASN A 47 2.05 4.95 -3.38
C ASN A 47 2.60 6.32 -3.78
N SER A 48 3.11 7.08 -2.79
CA SER A 48 3.71 8.38 -3.06
C SER A 48 5.12 8.29 -3.66
N ASP A 49 5.79 7.13 -3.57
CA ASP A 49 7.11 6.95 -4.17
C ASP A 49 7.02 6.91 -5.70
N ASN A 50 5.99 6.26 -6.26
CA ASN A 50 5.78 6.25 -7.71
C ASN A 50 5.53 7.65 -8.27
N ALA A 51 4.68 8.45 -7.58
CA ALA A 51 4.45 9.83 -7.95
C ALA A 51 5.72 10.69 -7.80
N PHE A 52 6.49 10.44 -6.76
CA PHE A 52 7.74 11.14 -6.49
C PHE A 52 8.80 10.84 -7.56
N GLU A 53 9.03 9.57 -7.89
CA GLU A 53 9.99 9.19 -8.93
C GLU A 53 9.59 9.74 -10.31
N LYS A 54 8.30 9.76 -10.62
CA LYS A 54 7.82 10.38 -11.85
C LYS A 54 8.13 11.89 -11.87
N LEU A 55 7.78 12.62 -10.81
CA LEU A 55 8.04 14.06 -10.72
C LEU A 55 9.52 14.40 -10.73
N LEU A 56 10.38 13.56 -10.15
CA LEU A 56 11.84 13.74 -10.23
C LEU A 56 12.34 13.59 -11.68
N LYS A 57 11.86 12.56 -12.38
CA LYS A 57 12.21 12.33 -13.80
C LYS A 57 11.68 13.45 -14.70
N ASP A 58 10.47 13.94 -14.46
CA ASP A 58 9.87 15.05 -15.21
C ASP A 58 10.64 16.37 -14.98
N ALA A 59 11.35 16.50 -13.84
CA ALA A 59 12.21 17.64 -13.49
C ALA A 59 13.69 17.40 -13.82
N ASP A 60 14.04 16.32 -14.51
CA ASP A 60 15.43 15.90 -14.80
C ASP A 60 16.32 15.88 -13.56
N PHE A 61 15.76 15.45 -12.43
CA PHE A 61 16.42 15.43 -11.13
C PHE A 61 17.16 14.11 -10.92
N ASP A 62 18.41 14.18 -10.41
CA ASP A 62 19.21 12.99 -10.09
C ASP A 62 18.50 12.11 -9.04
N LEU A 63 18.48 10.81 -9.28
CA LEU A 63 17.89 9.83 -8.39
C LEU A 63 18.86 9.27 -7.34
N ASP A 64 20.16 9.61 -7.42
CA ASP A 64 21.14 9.24 -6.40
C ASP A 64 21.20 10.30 -5.30
N PHE A 65 20.66 9.96 -4.13
CA PHE A 65 20.53 10.88 -3.01
C PHE A 65 21.68 10.79 -1.99
N ARG A 66 22.77 10.06 -2.31
CA ARG A 66 23.86 9.80 -1.35
C ARG A 66 24.69 11.04 -1.02
N ASP A 67 24.99 11.85 -2.05
CA ASP A 67 25.89 13.02 -1.93
C ASP A 67 25.19 14.31 -2.40
N MET A 68 23.97 14.54 -1.88
CA MET A 68 23.12 15.66 -2.31
C MET A 68 23.48 16.95 -1.57
N SER A 69 23.63 18.06 -2.31
CA SER A 69 23.82 19.37 -1.70
C SER A 69 22.58 19.84 -0.91
N PRO A 70 22.73 20.77 0.05
CA PRO A 70 21.60 21.32 0.79
C PRO A 70 20.51 21.92 -0.12
N GLU A 71 20.89 22.64 -1.17
CA GLU A 71 19.97 23.27 -2.13
C GLU A 71 19.17 22.20 -2.89
N LYS A 72 19.84 21.19 -3.43
CA LYS A 72 19.17 20.05 -4.08
C LYS A 72 18.26 19.27 -3.12
N SER A 73 18.64 19.18 -1.85
CA SER A 73 17.81 18.55 -0.83
C SER A 73 16.51 19.31 -0.63
N LEU A 74 16.53 20.65 -0.59
CA LEU A 74 15.33 21.48 -0.50
C LEU A 74 14.44 21.32 -1.74
N GLU A 75 15.00 21.33 -2.94
CA GLU A 75 14.28 21.13 -4.19
C GLU A 75 13.61 19.75 -4.23
N ARG A 76 14.33 18.68 -3.88
CA ARG A 76 13.80 17.34 -3.73
C ARG A 76 12.60 17.31 -2.75
N ASP A 77 12.69 18.02 -1.64
CA ASP A 77 11.64 18.02 -0.61
C ASP A 77 10.36 18.73 -1.09
N VAL A 78 10.49 19.78 -1.91
CA VAL A 78 9.36 20.41 -2.61
C VAL A 78 8.68 19.41 -3.54
N ILE A 79 9.45 18.70 -4.36
CA ILE A 79 8.92 17.66 -5.26
C ILE A 79 8.24 16.54 -4.44
N ARG A 80 8.86 16.14 -3.32
CA ARG A 80 8.30 15.15 -2.40
C ARG A 80 6.96 15.55 -1.81
N LYS A 81 6.82 16.83 -1.41
CA LYS A 81 5.57 17.38 -0.90
C LYS A 81 4.48 17.31 -1.97
N ARG A 82 4.77 17.73 -3.19
CA ARG A 82 3.83 17.65 -4.32
C ARG A 82 3.39 16.21 -4.61
N ALA A 83 4.31 15.25 -4.58
CA ALA A 83 4.00 13.84 -4.76
C ALA A 83 3.03 13.32 -3.69
N LYS A 84 3.22 13.71 -2.42
CA LYS A 84 2.31 13.36 -1.33
C LYS A 84 0.92 13.97 -1.51
N GLU A 85 0.83 15.22 -1.97
CA GLU A 85 -0.46 15.90 -2.24
C GLU A 85 -1.26 15.20 -3.35
N VAL A 86 -0.60 14.87 -4.47
CA VAL A 86 -1.22 14.13 -5.59
C VAL A 86 -1.72 12.76 -5.10
N THR A 87 -0.89 12.03 -4.35
CA THR A 87 -1.24 10.71 -3.84
C THR A 87 -2.40 10.78 -2.83
N SER A 88 -2.43 11.81 -1.99
CA SER A 88 -3.53 12.04 -1.04
C SER A 88 -4.86 12.30 -1.74
N LYS A 89 -4.87 13.13 -2.80
CA LYS A 89 -6.06 13.37 -3.63
C LYS A 89 -6.54 12.08 -4.30
N MET A 90 -5.62 11.29 -4.84
CA MET A 90 -5.93 9.99 -5.45
C MET A 90 -6.55 9.03 -4.43
N GLN A 91 -5.95 8.90 -3.24
CA GLN A 91 -6.49 8.07 -2.17
C GLN A 91 -7.90 8.52 -1.75
N LYS A 92 -8.14 9.84 -1.64
CA LYS A 92 -9.46 10.39 -1.33
C LYS A 92 -10.50 9.94 -2.37
N ASN A 93 -10.17 9.96 -3.65
CA ASN A 93 -11.06 9.48 -4.72
C ASN A 93 -11.36 7.99 -4.58
N PHE A 94 -10.37 7.16 -4.26
CA PHE A 94 -10.57 5.72 -4.03
C PHE A 94 -11.48 5.48 -2.81
N VAL A 95 -11.30 6.23 -1.74
CA VAL A 95 -12.16 6.16 -0.54
C VAL A 95 -13.59 6.62 -0.86
N THR A 96 -13.77 7.67 -1.65
CA THR A 96 -15.09 8.13 -2.10
C THR A 96 -15.80 7.04 -2.90
N GLY A 97 -15.09 6.34 -3.81
CA GLY A 97 -15.60 5.21 -4.58
C GLY A 97 -15.71 3.89 -3.80
N ARG A 98 -15.30 3.86 -2.53
CA ARG A 98 -15.26 2.63 -1.70
C ARG A 98 -14.38 1.52 -2.27
N LEU A 99 -13.43 1.86 -3.12
CA LEU A 99 -12.59 0.92 -3.85
C LEU A 99 -11.62 0.18 -2.94
N GLY A 100 -11.32 -1.07 -3.27
CA GLY A 100 -10.25 -1.83 -2.64
C GLY A 100 -8.89 -1.23 -2.94
N MET A 101 -8.02 -1.07 -1.93
CA MET A 101 -6.74 -0.40 -2.09
C MET A 101 -5.58 -1.08 -1.34
N ILE A 102 -4.38 -0.83 -1.86
CA ILE A 102 -3.11 -1.10 -1.20
C ILE A 102 -2.49 0.25 -0.86
N ILE A 103 -2.21 0.48 0.43
CA ILE A 103 -1.57 1.68 0.93
C ILE A 103 -0.11 1.35 1.19
N ASP A 104 0.75 1.77 0.25
CA ASP A 104 2.18 1.49 0.32
C ASP A 104 2.89 2.51 1.22
N GLY A 105 3.57 2.00 2.22
CA GLY A 105 4.36 2.77 3.17
C GLY A 105 5.59 2.00 3.64
N THR A 106 6.50 2.69 4.33
CA THR A 106 7.67 2.02 4.92
C THR A 106 7.31 1.23 6.17
N GLY A 107 6.32 1.68 6.94
CA GLY A 107 6.00 1.12 8.25
C GLY A 107 6.92 1.61 9.38
N ALA A 108 7.77 2.61 9.11
CA ALA A 108 8.65 3.18 10.13
C ALA A 108 7.88 4.01 11.18
N GLU A 109 6.78 4.64 10.77
CA GLU A 109 5.94 5.50 11.60
C GLU A 109 4.67 4.75 12.04
N TYR A 110 4.73 4.04 13.18
CA TYR A 110 3.60 3.26 13.71
C TYR A 110 2.31 4.08 13.86
N GLY A 111 2.40 5.25 14.53
CA GLY A 111 1.23 6.09 14.83
C GLY A 111 0.48 6.57 13.59
N LYS A 112 1.19 6.80 12.48
CA LYS A 112 0.58 7.17 11.21
C LYS A 112 -0.29 6.04 10.64
N ILE A 113 0.23 4.81 10.66
CA ILE A 113 -0.52 3.63 10.20
C ILE A 113 -1.71 3.35 11.12
N GLU A 114 -1.53 3.46 12.43
CA GLU A 114 -2.59 3.29 13.41
C GLU A 114 -3.74 4.27 13.19
N THR A 115 -3.43 5.57 13.04
CA THR A 115 -4.43 6.62 12.77
C THR A 115 -5.15 6.37 11.46
N GLN A 116 -4.41 6.08 10.39
CA GLN A 116 -5.00 5.84 9.08
C GLN A 116 -5.88 4.57 9.06
N LYS A 117 -5.47 3.51 9.75
CA LYS A 117 -6.27 2.30 9.94
C LYS A 117 -7.59 2.63 10.66
N LYS A 118 -7.55 3.36 11.78
CA LYS A 118 -8.75 3.76 12.55
C LYS A 118 -9.72 4.55 11.67
N LEU A 119 -9.24 5.54 10.92
CA LEU A 119 -10.04 6.33 10.00
C LEU A 119 -10.72 5.48 8.93
N LEU A 120 -9.98 4.57 8.29
CA LEU A 120 -10.55 3.71 7.28
C LEU A 120 -11.59 2.74 7.86
N GLN A 121 -11.37 2.20 9.05
CA GLN A 121 -12.36 1.36 9.73
C GLN A 121 -13.65 2.12 10.06
N GLN A 122 -13.55 3.39 10.47
CA GLN A 122 -14.71 4.28 10.66
C GLN A 122 -15.47 4.55 9.36
N LEU A 123 -14.79 4.49 8.21
CA LEU A 123 -15.41 4.62 6.88
C LEU A 123 -15.95 3.30 6.32
N GLY A 124 -15.84 2.20 7.08
CA GLY A 124 -16.37 0.89 6.71
C GLY A 124 -15.35 -0.11 6.19
N TYR A 125 -14.07 0.26 6.05
CA TYR A 125 -13.07 -0.65 5.50
C TYR A 125 -12.68 -1.79 6.45
N ASP A 126 -12.59 -2.99 5.92
CA ASP A 126 -11.82 -4.07 6.52
C ASP A 126 -10.34 -3.84 6.22
N THR A 127 -9.49 -3.87 7.25
CA THR A 127 -8.09 -3.48 7.15
C THR A 127 -7.15 -4.66 7.39
N TYR A 128 -6.12 -4.76 6.57
CA TYR A 128 -5.12 -5.83 6.58
C TYR A 128 -3.71 -5.26 6.49
N MET A 129 -2.71 -6.02 6.94
CA MET A 129 -1.30 -5.66 6.80
C MET A 129 -0.55 -6.74 6.02
N ILE A 130 0.28 -6.31 5.09
CA ILE A 130 1.30 -7.12 4.41
C ILE A 130 2.66 -6.55 4.84
N PHE A 131 3.40 -7.31 5.62
CA PHE A 131 4.72 -6.92 6.11
C PHE A 131 5.80 -7.64 5.31
N VAL A 132 6.60 -6.89 4.56
CA VAL A 132 7.70 -7.44 3.75
C VAL A 132 8.98 -7.36 4.56
N ASN A 133 9.43 -8.50 5.05
CA ASN A 133 10.62 -8.66 5.88
C ASN A 133 11.84 -8.98 5.03
N THR A 134 12.97 -8.36 5.36
CA THR A 134 14.30 -8.68 4.84
C THR A 134 15.37 -8.46 5.92
N SER A 135 16.51 -9.12 5.78
CA SER A 135 17.70 -8.77 6.56
C SER A 135 18.21 -7.37 6.18
N LEU A 136 18.99 -6.78 7.07
CA LEU A 136 19.62 -5.49 6.80
C LEU A 136 20.57 -5.57 5.61
N ASP A 137 21.37 -6.64 5.52
CA ASP A 137 22.34 -6.84 4.44
C ASP A 137 21.64 -6.92 3.07
N THR A 138 20.56 -7.69 2.95
CA THR A 138 19.75 -7.75 1.74
C THR A 138 19.15 -6.39 1.38
N ALA A 139 18.71 -5.62 2.38
CA ALA A 139 18.15 -4.29 2.17
C ALA A 139 19.21 -3.30 1.64
N ILE A 140 20.43 -3.35 2.18
CA ILE A 140 21.57 -2.53 1.76
C ILE A 140 21.99 -2.90 0.33
N GLU A 141 22.18 -4.20 0.06
CA GLU A 141 22.55 -4.68 -1.28
C GLU A 141 21.56 -4.18 -2.34
N ARG A 142 20.27 -4.37 -2.11
CA ARG A 142 19.23 -3.94 -3.04
C ARG A 142 19.09 -2.43 -3.16
N ASN A 143 19.40 -1.66 -2.09
CA ASN A 143 19.45 -0.21 -2.18
C ASN A 143 20.56 0.25 -3.14
N ASN A 144 21.72 -0.42 -3.15
CA ASN A 144 22.84 -0.09 -4.02
C ASN A 144 22.59 -0.47 -5.50
N GLN A 145 21.71 -1.44 -5.76
CA GLN A 145 21.38 -1.92 -7.11
C GLN A 145 20.28 -1.10 -7.82
N ARG A 146 19.56 -0.24 -7.11
CA ARG A 146 18.44 0.54 -7.68
C ARG A 146 18.90 1.92 -8.14
N ASP A 147 18.15 2.55 -9.07
CA ASP A 147 18.45 3.91 -9.55
C ASP A 147 18.39 4.92 -8.40
N ARG A 148 17.30 4.93 -7.66
CA ARG A 148 17.13 5.78 -6.48
C ARG A 148 17.82 5.17 -5.27
N LYS A 149 19.04 5.63 -5.01
CA LYS A 149 19.86 5.21 -3.89
C LYS A 149 19.70 6.13 -2.68
N LEU A 150 19.67 5.55 -1.51
CA LEU A 150 19.61 6.27 -0.25
C LEU A 150 20.93 6.14 0.51
N PRO A 151 21.31 7.13 1.31
CA PRO A 151 22.42 7.03 2.25
C PRO A 151 22.27 5.82 3.17
N LEU A 152 23.39 5.20 3.53
CA LEU A 152 23.40 3.94 4.29
C LEU A 152 22.80 4.11 5.70
N ASP A 153 23.07 5.21 6.36
CA ASP A 153 22.51 5.57 7.67
C ASP A 153 20.99 5.69 7.62
N ILE A 154 20.45 6.25 6.56
CA ILE A 154 19.01 6.33 6.31
C ILE A 154 18.42 4.94 6.13
N VAL A 155 19.06 4.07 5.35
CA VAL A 155 18.59 2.67 5.16
C VAL A 155 18.55 1.93 6.50
N LYS A 156 19.63 2.03 7.30
CA LYS A 156 19.71 1.41 8.63
C LYS A 156 18.64 1.94 9.59
N THR A 157 18.48 3.25 9.65
CA THR A 157 17.48 3.90 10.51
C THR A 157 16.06 3.44 10.17
N TYR A 158 15.67 3.47 8.91
CA TYR A 158 14.35 2.99 8.48
C TYR A 158 14.17 1.49 8.72
N TRP A 159 15.20 0.69 8.46
CA TRP A 159 15.14 -0.76 8.71
C TRP A 159 14.89 -1.06 10.20
N ASN A 160 15.66 -0.43 11.11
CA ASN A 160 15.50 -0.59 12.54
C ASN A 160 14.09 -0.17 13.01
N ASN A 161 13.60 0.98 12.57
CA ASN A 161 12.27 1.47 12.92
C ASN A 161 11.16 0.53 12.44
N VAL A 162 11.30 -0.03 11.24
CA VAL A 162 10.34 -1.00 10.69
C VAL A 162 10.37 -2.31 11.49
N GLN A 163 11.55 -2.84 11.82
CA GLN A 163 11.69 -4.07 12.60
C GLN A 163 11.11 -3.92 14.02
N SER A 164 11.34 -2.78 14.67
CA SER A 164 10.79 -2.50 16.01
C SER A 164 9.26 -2.42 16.04
N ASN A 165 8.62 -2.22 14.90
CA ASN A 165 7.18 -2.09 14.79
C ASN A 165 6.44 -3.40 14.41
N ILE A 166 7.15 -4.48 14.07
CA ILE A 166 6.51 -5.72 13.59
C ILE A 166 5.51 -6.30 14.60
N GLY A 167 5.90 -6.42 15.86
CA GLY A 167 5.03 -6.90 16.94
C GLY A 167 3.86 -5.97 17.22
N LYS A 168 4.10 -4.64 17.16
CA LYS A 168 3.04 -3.65 17.31
C LYS A 168 2.01 -3.74 16.16
N PHE A 169 2.44 -3.95 14.94
CA PHE A 169 1.54 -4.15 13.79
C PHE A 169 0.77 -5.46 13.89
N GLN A 170 1.41 -6.54 14.33
CA GLN A 170 0.71 -7.81 14.54
C GLN A 170 -0.41 -7.67 15.56
N ASN A 171 -0.18 -6.94 16.66
CA ASN A 171 -1.22 -6.65 17.66
C ASN A 171 -2.30 -5.72 17.09
N LEU A 172 -1.91 -4.67 16.35
CA LEU A 172 -2.83 -3.68 15.78
C LEU A 172 -3.81 -4.29 14.77
N PHE A 173 -3.34 -5.16 13.87
CA PHE A 173 -4.17 -5.77 12.83
C PHE A 173 -4.78 -7.11 13.25
N GLY A 174 -4.18 -7.77 14.24
CA GLY A 174 -4.49 -9.14 14.66
C GLY A 174 -3.91 -10.19 13.69
N SER A 175 -3.51 -11.33 14.20
CA SER A 175 -2.77 -12.37 13.46
C SER A 175 -3.50 -12.87 12.19
N LYS A 176 -4.83 -12.85 12.18
CA LYS A 176 -5.64 -13.25 11.00
C LYS A 176 -5.61 -12.25 9.85
N ASN A 177 -5.24 -11.00 10.13
CA ASN A 177 -5.21 -9.88 9.17
C ASN A 177 -3.78 -9.37 8.93
N PHE A 178 -2.78 -10.10 9.42
CA PHE A 178 -1.37 -9.74 9.33
C PHE A 178 -0.61 -10.82 8.57
N ILE A 179 -0.07 -10.48 7.39
CA ILE A 179 0.67 -11.38 6.51
C ILE A 179 2.14 -10.94 6.54
N VAL A 180 3.04 -11.85 6.94
CA VAL A 180 4.48 -11.63 6.83
C VAL A 180 5.00 -12.32 5.57
N VAL A 181 5.78 -11.59 4.80
CA VAL A 181 6.48 -12.10 3.61
C VAL A 181 7.97 -12.00 3.87
N ASP A 182 8.64 -13.13 4.09
CA ASP A 182 10.11 -13.17 4.09
C ASP A 182 10.59 -13.06 2.63
N ASN A 183 11.24 -11.94 2.32
CA ASN A 183 11.73 -11.62 0.97
C ASN A 183 13.25 -11.55 0.90
N ASN A 184 13.97 -12.31 1.74
CA ASN A 184 15.43 -12.43 1.60
C ASN A 184 15.79 -13.16 0.29
N ASN A 185 15.36 -14.41 0.18
CA ASN A 185 15.56 -15.26 -0.99
C ASN A 185 14.25 -15.96 -1.36
N ALA A 186 13.15 -15.20 -1.41
CA ALA A 186 11.82 -15.76 -1.63
C ALA A 186 11.70 -16.39 -3.02
N LYS A 187 11.34 -17.68 -3.06
CA LYS A 187 11.04 -18.42 -4.28
C LYS A 187 9.58 -18.23 -4.68
N GLU A 188 9.23 -18.57 -5.92
CA GLU A 188 7.89 -18.39 -6.49
C GLU A 188 6.77 -19.03 -5.62
N ASN A 189 7.04 -20.14 -4.96
CA ASN A 189 6.08 -20.81 -4.07
C ASN A 189 5.68 -19.94 -2.86
N VAL A 190 6.56 -19.05 -2.37
CA VAL A 190 6.26 -18.09 -1.30
C VAL A 190 5.27 -17.07 -1.81
N PHE A 191 5.52 -16.47 -2.97
CA PHE A 191 4.61 -15.48 -3.58
C PHE A 191 3.25 -16.08 -3.91
N ASN A 192 3.20 -17.30 -4.39
CA ASN A 192 1.95 -18.01 -4.68
C ASN A 192 1.10 -18.23 -3.40
N ARG A 193 1.72 -18.58 -2.27
CA ARG A 193 1.02 -18.70 -0.98
C ARG A 193 0.51 -17.34 -0.50
N VAL A 194 1.34 -16.31 -0.58
CA VAL A 194 0.96 -14.95 -0.21
C VAL A 194 -0.19 -14.44 -1.09
N PHE A 195 -0.11 -14.63 -2.41
CA PHE A 195 -1.19 -14.31 -3.33
C PHE A 195 -2.52 -14.96 -2.94
N LYS A 196 -2.51 -16.27 -2.67
CA LYS A 196 -3.72 -17.00 -2.22
C LYS A 196 -4.29 -16.39 -0.93
N SER A 197 -3.43 -16.03 0.03
CA SER A 197 -3.84 -15.41 1.29
C SER A 197 -4.45 -14.02 1.07
N ILE A 198 -3.81 -13.17 0.27
CA ILE A 198 -4.32 -11.83 -0.05
C ILE A 198 -5.64 -11.94 -0.82
N ARG A 199 -5.72 -12.81 -1.83
CA ARG A 199 -6.96 -13.03 -2.60
C ARG A 199 -8.11 -13.45 -1.69
N LYS A 200 -7.89 -14.38 -0.76
CA LYS A 200 -8.91 -14.82 0.22
C LYS A 200 -9.41 -13.65 1.07
N LEU A 201 -8.54 -12.74 1.52
CA LEU A 201 -8.92 -11.57 2.31
C LEU A 201 -9.60 -10.50 1.44
N ALA A 202 -9.11 -10.27 0.23
CA ALA A 202 -9.65 -9.28 -0.70
C ALA A 202 -11.08 -9.63 -1.13
N THR A 203 -11.36 -10.91 -1.41
CA THR A 203 -12.68 -11.37 -1.86
C THR A 203 -13.62 -11.81 -0.73
N LYS A 204 -13.17 -11.76 0.53
CA LYS A 204 -14.01 -12.07 1.69
C LYS A 204 -15.16 -11.07 1.80
N LYS A 205 -16.36 -11.53 2.12
CA LYS A 205 -17.50 -10.64 2.42
C LYS A 205 -17.09 -9.58 3.45
N VAL A 206 -17.56 -8.35 3.24
CA VAL A 206 -17.28 -7.23 4.13
C VAL A 206 -17.84 -7.52 5.52
N ASN A 207 -17.04 -7.25 6.55
CA ASN A 207 -17.40 -7.56 7.92
C ASN A 207 -17.90 -6.33 8.69
N ASN A 208 -17.43 -5.13 8.28
CA ASN A 208 -17.76 -3.87 8.92
C ASN A 208 -19.24 -3.52 8.71
N TYR A 209 -19.92 -3.13 9.81
CA TYR A 209 -21.35 -2.80 9.80
C TYR A 209 -21.69 -1.62 8.89
N ILE A 210 -20.88 -0.56 8.91
CA ILE A 210 -21.05 0.64 8.07
C ILE A 210 -21.03 0.28 6.59
N ALA A 211 -20.09 -0.58 6.20
CA ALA A 211 -19.99 -1.05 4.83
C ALA A 211 -21.19 -1.92 4.42
N LYS A 212 -21.67 -2.79 5.30
CA LYS A 212 -22.87 -3.60 5.04
C LYS A 212 -24.08 -2.71 4.77
N GLN A 213 -24.34 -1.75 5.66
CA GLN A 213 -25.43 -0.78 5.46
C GLN A 213 -25.32 -0.01 4.15
N TRP A 214 -24.12 0.46 3.81
CA TRP A 214 -23.90 1.19 2.55
C TRP A 214 -24.18 0.29 1.34
N ILE A 215 -23.68 -0.95 1.34
CA ILE A 215 -23.91 -1.92 0.26
C ILE A 215 -25.41 -2.20 0.10
N ASP A 216 -26.11 -2.48 1.20
CA ASP A 216 -27.55 -2.76 1.17
C ASP A 216 -28.35 -1.57 0.60
N ASN A 217 -28.00 -0.35 1.00
CA ASN A 217 -28.64 0.85 0.47
C ASN A 217 -28.38 1.02 -1.04
N GLN A 218 -27.13 0.81 -1.50
CA GLN A 218 -26.81 0.89 -2.92
C GLN A 218 -27.54 -0.18 -3.77
N LEU A 219 -27.66 -1.40 -3.24
CA LEU A 219 -28.40 -2.46 -3.91
C LEU A 219 -29.89 -2.15 -4.01
N ARG A 220 -30.50 -1.53 -2.97
CA ARG A 220 -31.90 -1.06 -3.01
C ARG A 220 -32.10 0.02 -4.06
N LEU A 221 -31.22 1.04 -4.08
CA LEU A 221 -31.30 2.13 -5.08
C LEU A 221 -31.19 1.60 -6.51
N LYS A 222 -30.27 0.65 -6.74
CA LYS A 222 -30.12 0.03 -8.08
C LYS A 222 -31.30 -0.84 -8.50
N LYS A 223 -32.05 -1.42 -7.55
CA LYS A 223 -33.28 -2.14 -7.87
C LYS A 223 -34.39 -1.16 -8.28
N LEU A 224 -34.53 -0.04 -7.56
CA LEU A 224 -35.53 0.99 -7.86
C LEU A 224 -35.27 1.70 -9.19
N SER A 225 -34.02 1.83 -9.62
CA SER A 225 -33.68 2.48 -10.89
C SER A 225 -33.86 1.60 -12.14
N LYS A 226 -34.20 0.31 -11.95
CA LYS A 226 -34.40 -0.66 -13.03
C LYS A 226 -35.87 -1.05 -13.25
N GLY A 227 -36.74 -0.58 -12.39
CA GLY A 227 -38.22 -0.69 -12.53
C GLY A 227 -38.80 0.64 -12.94
#